data_d228a41e1eaa8c02ce0409980fa7797a
#
_entry.id   d228a41e1eaa8c02ce0409980fa7797a
#
_cell.length_a   1.000
_cell.length_b   1.000
_cell.length_c   1.000
_cell.angle_alpha   90.00
_cell.angle_beta   90.00
_cell.angle_gamma   90.00
#
_symmetry.space_group_name_H-M   'P 1'
#
loop_
_entity.id
_entity.type
_entity.pdbx_description
1 polymer ?
#
loop_
_entity_poly.entity_id
_entity_poly.type
_entity_poly.pdbx_seq_one_letter_code
_entity_poly.pdbx_strand_id
1 'polypeptide(L)'
;MNRYFGLSPRRTRIVPAFLVLAWLVVLALGVAGCSVDPAKLPFEKVASKVTALRLEDHGTFEITDARAVALLKDILLQAKEVPEPQERAIRHAQSISLRFGDEWITPSCRFAYNDLPEENPSYTQWGGKWYEVAADFRAMMEAAQTHKPVSYSVDAADLEFLDSHGWTPFFLISATTIELPTGLIHRPGEFPEVIYWSWNNELSKDIGLDLAPYLGKTVEARLYKTVKMLPEFTGPNRDNGRAVVVRSEGKIIGAWLSLGRHNTFACSLEENTLEDLTGKTPDEWMTALIDRDDPLEQELAAKTPEEILETYYSSIDRKDYAMAHACEARSQLLGYLASNMDIDRLYNDGFGEDEGRGLGNFISVTFMGVRRAEEFERTEYYQARGVRCYYVSVDQRRKVLAGNSDGPSGYFVTMVQETPETGWRIESIGTGP
;
A
#
# COMPACT_ATOMS: atom_id res chain seq x y z
N MET A 1 -8.12 -3.26 17.68
CA MET A 1 -8.95 -2.85 16.53
C MET A 1 -9.83 -1.69 16.97
N ASN A 2 -9.45 -0.46 16.67
CA ASN A 2 -10.15 0.72 17.16
C ASN A 2 -10.99 1.33 16.03
N ARG A 3 -12.28 1.52 16.34
CA ARG A 3 -13.23 2.24 15.50
C ARG A 3 -12.85 3.70 15.42
N TYR A 4 -12.75 4.23 14.22
CA TYR A 4 -13.01 5.64 13.97
C TYR A 4 -13.86 5.76 12.71
N PHE A 5 -15.18 5.85 12.88
CA PHE A 5 -16.08 6.37 11.88
C PHE A 5 -16.65 7.70 12.39
N GLY A 6 -16.04 8.77 11.94
CA GLY A 6 -16.55 10.12 12.11
C GLY A 6 -16.95 10.65 10.74
N LEU A 7 -18.22 10.86 10.54
CA LEU A 7 -18.79 11.52 9.37
C LEU A 7 -18.29 12.96 9.31
N SER A 8 -17.51 13.29 8.29
CA SER A 8 -17.10 14.67 8.00
C SER A 8 -17.95 15.24 6.87
N PRO A 9 -18.46 16.49 7.01
CA PRO A 9 -19.30 17.12 5.99
C PRO A 9 -18.47 17.53 4.78
N ARG A 10 -18.98 17.25 3.59
CA ARG A 10 -18.45 17.71 2.30
C ARG A 10 -18.17 19.21 2.33
N ARG A 11 -16.92 19.60 2.28
CA ARG A 11 -16.50 20.96 1.94
C ARG A 11 -15.99 20.96 0.50
N THR A 12 -16.75 21.58 -0.36
CA THR A 12 -16.32 22.02 -1.69
C THR A 12 -15.09 22.91 -1.53
N ARG A 13 -13.92 22.40 -1.88
CA ARG A 13 -12.71 23.23 -1.93
C ARG A 13 -12.52 23.75 -3.34
N ILE A 14 -12.66 25.05 -3.45
CA ILE A 14 -12.15 25.84 -4.58
C ILE A 14 -10.63 25.79 -4.48
N VAL A 15 -9.97 25.15 -5.45
CA VAL A 15 -8.52 25.16 -5.59
C VAL A 15 -8.11 26.53 -6.10
N PRO A 16 -7.36 27.35 -5.38
CA PRO A 16 -6.79 28.56 -5.93
C PRO A 16 -5.58 28.17 -6.80
N ALA A 17 -5.69 28.39 -8.10
CA ALA A 17 -4.54 28.34 -9.00
C ALA A 17 -3.59 29.48 -8.62
N PHE A 18 -2.52 29.19 -7.89
CA PHE A 18 -1.42 30.11 -7.65
C PHE A 18 -0.30 29.83 -8.64
N LEU A 19 -0.27 30.66 -9.68
CA LEU A 19 0.92 30.84 -10.49
C LEU A 19 1.97 31.56 -9.65
N VAL A 20 3.02 30.85 -9.26
CA VAL A 20 4.22 31.48 -8.71
C VAL A 20 5.25 31.61 -9.82
N LEU A 21 5.51 32.83 -10.23
CA LEU A 21 6.55 33.19 -11.19
C LEU A 21 7.92 32.88 -10.60
N ALA A 22 8.61 31.91 -11.15
CA ALA A 22 9.99 31.58 -10.78
C ALA A 22 10.95 32.63 -11.32
N TRP A 23 11.89 33.04 -10.50
CA TRP A 23 12.94 34.00 -10.83
C TRP A 23 14.08 33.35 -11.58
N LEU A 24 14.35 33.75 -12.80
CA LEU A 24 15.51 33.37 -13.58
C LEU A 24 16.36 34.61 -13.88
N VAL A 25 17.52 34.69 -13.29
CA VAL A 25 18.61 35.48 -13.86
C VAL A 25 19.89 34.67 -13.81
N VAL A 26 20.24 34.13 -14.95
CA VAL A 26 21.55 33.52 -15.17
C VAL A 26 22.43 34.55 -15.84
N LEU A 27 23.45 35.00 -15.17
CA LEU A 27 24.57 35.68 -15.84
C LEU A 27 25.40 34.62 -16.56
N ALA A 28 25.27 34.57 -17.88
CA ALA A 28 26.27 33.92 -18.71
C ALA A 28 27.56 34.77 -18.65
N LEU A 29 28.47 34.44 -17.74
CA LEU A 29 29.84 34.91 -17.79
C LEU A 29 30.71 33.74 -18.33
N GLY A 30 30.72 33.64 -19.65
CA GLY A 30 31.93 33.12 -20.27
C GLY A 30 33.01 34.17 -20.12
N VAL A 31 33.96 33.98 -19.24
CA VAL A 31 35.39 34.30 -19.37
C VAL A 31 36.08 33.89 -18.04
N ALA A 32 37.09 33.06 -18.17
CA ALA A 32 38.17 32.84 -17.21
C ALA A 32 37.80 32.52 -15.74
N GLY A 33 37.81 31.27 -15.37
CA GLY A 33 38.42 30.76 -14.15
C GLY A 33 37.93 31.21 -12.77
N CYS A 34 36.84 31.95 -12.64
CA CYS A 34 36.24 32.19 -11.34
C CYS A 34 35.06 31.21 -11.16
N SER A 35 35.29 30.10 -10.51
CA SER A 35 34.21 29.26 -10.01
C SER A 35 33.35 30.09 -9.07
N VAL A 36 32.14 30.43 -9.50
CA VAL A 36 31.18 31.09 -8.63
C VAL A 36 30.80 30.07 -7.59
N ASP A 37 31.14 30.33 -6.33
CA ASP A 37 30.75 29.48 -5.21
C ASP A 37 29.19 29.31 -5.21
N PRO A 38 28.68 28.12 -5.52
CA PRO A 38 27.25 27.92 -5.68
C PRO A 38 26.47 28.24 -4.40
N ALA A 39 27.08 28.07 -3.23
CA ALA A 39 26.49 28.39 -1.93
C ALA A 39 26.14 29.88 -1.75
N LYS A 40 26.74 30.75 -2.59
CA LYS A 40 26.46 32.20 -2.60
C LYS A 40 25.39 32.60 -3.61
N LEU A 41 24.91 31.68 -4.42
CA LEU A 41 23.82 31.96 -5.37
C LEU A 41 22.47 31.92 -4.65
N PRO A 42 21.46 32.67 -5.14
CA PRO A 42 20.09 32.49 -4.68
C PRO A 42 19.62 31.05 -4.88
N PHE A 43 18.78 30.54 -3.98
CA PHE A 43 18.31 29.16 -3.99
C PHE A 43 17.67 28.78 -5.33
N GLU A 44 16.86 29.66 -5.90
CA GLU A 44 16.15 29.44 -7.16
C GLU A 44 17.13 29.26 -8.34
N LYS A 45 18.26 29.97 -8.32
CA LYS A 45 19.31 29.82 -9.37
C LYS A 45 19.98 28.49 -9.31
N VAL A 46 20.19 27.97 -8.10
CA VAL A 46 20.79 26.63 -7.91
C VAL A 46 19.76 25.58 -8.28
N ALA A 47 18.57 25.65 -7.73
CA ALA A 47 17.49 24.71 -8.01
C ALA A 47 17.22 24.57 -9.52
N SER A 48 17.20 25.68 -10.29
CA SER A 48 16.95 25.65 -11.74
C SER A 48 18.02 24.90 -12.56
N LYS A 49 19.22 24.71 -12.02
CA LYS A 49 20.36 24.11 -12.71
C LYS A 49 20.80 22.77 -12.10
N VAL A 50 20.01 22.21 -11.20
CA VAL A 50 20.29 20.88 -10.63
C VAL A 50 20.31 19.84 -11.74
N THR A 51 21.36 19.01 -11.74
CA THR A 51 21.57 17.91 -12.70
C THR A 51 21.47 16.55 -12.05
N ALA A 52 21.58 16.48 -10.71
CA ALA A 52 21.39 15.27 -9.92
C ALA A 52 21.05 15.63 -8.47
N LEU A 53 20.42 14.70 -7.77
CA LEU A 53 20.14 14.80 -6.34
C LEU A 53 20.74 13.59 -5.62
N ARG A 54 21.20 13.79 -4.40
CA ARG A 54 21.76 12.74 -3.55
C ARG A 54 21.11 12.79 -2.19
N LEU A 55 20.63 11.66 -1.71
CA LEU A 55 20.18 11.45 -0.34
C LEU A 55 21.29 10.77 0.45
N GLU A 56 21.70 11.35 1.55
CA GLU A 56 22.70 10.83 2.48
C GLU A 56 22.02 10.42 3.77
N ASP A 57 21.52 9.19 3.82
CA ASP A 57 20.98 8.53 4.99
C ASP A 57 21.38 7.05 4.90
N HIS A 58 21.80 6.40 5.97
CA HIS A 58 22.17 4.97 6.00
C HIS A 58 22.90 4.42 4.74
N GLY A 59 23.45 5.31 3.92
CA GLY A 59 24.08 5.06 2.62
C GLY A 59 23.83 6.24 1.66
N THR A 60 24.55 6.24 0.53
CA THR A 60 24.39 7.27 -0.49
C THR A 60 23.50 6.76 -1.63
N PHE A 61 22.43 7.47 -1.91
CA PHE A 61 21.53 7.20 -3.03
C PHE A 61 21.47 8.42 -3.97
N GLU A 62 21.64 8.20 -5.27
CA GLU A 62 21.68 9.28 -6.26
C GLU A 62 20.58 9.13 -7.31
N ILE A 63 19.93 10.24 -7.66
CA ILE A 63 19.00 10.36 -8.78
C ILE A 63 19.66 11.22 -9.84
N THR A 64 19.96 10.62 -10.99
CA THR A 64 20.60 11.26 -12.15
C THR A 64 19.73 11.24 -13.40
N ASP A 65 18.62 10.53 -13.37
CA ASP A 65 17.68 10.49 -14.49
C ASP A 65 17.09 11.87 -14.76
N ALA A 66 17.14 12.31 -16.01
CA ALA A 66 16.79 13.67 -16.39
C ALA A 66 15.30 14.01 -16.12
N ARG A 67 14.39 13.05 -16.31
CA ARG A 67 12.97 13.23 -16.04
C ARG A 67 12.69 13.32 -14.54
N ALA A 68 13.26 12.40 -13.76
CA ALA A 68 13.14 12.40 -12.31
C ALA A 68 13.71 13.69 -11.70
N VAL A 69 14.89 14.11 -12.16
CA VAL A 69 15.52 15.38 -11.75
C VAL A 69 14.62 16.57 -12.12
N ALA A 70 13.99 16.58 -13.29
CA ALA A 70 13.10 17.66 -13.69
C ALA A 70 11.90 17.76 -12.75
N LEU A 71 11.22 16.67 -12.44
CA LEU A 71 10.08 16.64 -11.50
C LEU A 71 10.47 17.14 -10.11
N LEU A 72 11.57 16.65 -9.55
CA LEU A 72 12.07 17.08 -8.25
C LEU A 72 12.47 18.55 -8.24
N LYS A 73 13.08 19.01 -9.33
CA LYS A 73 13.45 20.42 -9.53
C LYS A 73 12.23 21.33 -9.55
N ASP A 74 11.16 20.94 -10.20
CA ASP A 74 9.92 21.72 -10.26
C ASP A 74 9.32 21.91 -8.87
N ILE A 75 9.40 20.90 -7.99
CA ILE A 75 9.01 21.02 -6.59
C ILE A 75 9.92 21.98 -5.84
N LEU A 76 11.25 21.89 -6.03
CA LEU A 76 12.22 22.81 -5.40
C LEU A 76 12.02 24.26 -5.82
N LEU A 77 11.64 24.49 -7.07
CA LEU A 77 11.37 25.84 -7.58
C LEU A 77 10.09 26.47 -7.00
N GLN A 78 9.21 25.66 -6.40
CA GLN A 78 8.00 26.13 -5.70
C GLN A 78 8.27 26.43 -4.22
N ALA A 79 9.48 26.21 -3.72
CA ALA A 79 9.84 26.48 -2.33
C ALA A 79 9.64 27.95 -1.96
N LYS A 80 9.13 28.20 -0.75
CA LYS A 80 8.81 29.54 -0.25
C LYS A 80 9.78 29.92 0.86
N GLU A 81 10.32 31.15 0.81
CA GLU A 81 11.08 31.70 1.94
C GLU A 81 10.17 31.86 3.15
N VAL A 82 10.59 31.35 4.30
CA VAL A 82 9.84 31.35 5.55
C VAL A 82 10.74 31.81 6.71
N PRO A 83 10.17 32.28 7.81
CA PRO A 83 10.93 32.47 9.06
C PRO A 83 11.58 31.18 9.53
N GLU A 84 12.63 31.30 10.33
CA GLU A 84 13.27 30.13 10.95
C GLU A 84 12.25 29.26 11.68
N PRO A 85 12.11 27.97 11.32
CA PRO A 85 11.17 27.06 11.95
C PRO A 85 11.54 26.82 13.40
N GLN A 86 10.54 26.58 14.27
CA GLN A 86 10.80 26.28 15.68
C GLN A 86 11.62 24.97 15.81
N GLU A 87 12.47 24.90 16.84
CA GLU A 87 13.41 23.81 17.09
C GLU A 87 12.74 22.40 17.13
N ARG A 88 11.45 22.33 17.50
CA ARG A 88 10.66 21.10 17.47
C ARG A 88 10.37 20.57 16.06
N ALA A 89 10.39 21.44 15.06
CA ALA A 89 10.18 21.07 13.66
C ALA A 89 11.43 20.46 13.00
N ILE A 90 12.58 20.47 13.70
CA ILE A 90 13.89 20.10 13.11
C ILE A 90 14.43 18.78 13.72
N ARG A 91 13.58 17.91 14.24
CA ARG A 91 14.04 16.72 15.01
C ARG A 91 14.76 15.64 14.19
N HIS A 92 14.49 15.53 12.92
CA HIS A 92 15.14 14.53 12.05
C HIS A 92 15.62 15.23 10.78
N ALA A 93 16.92 15.35 10.63
CA ALA A 93 17.52 16.00 9.47
C ALA A 93 18.16 14.96 8.56
N GLN A 94 17.60 14.80 7.36
CA GLN A 94 18.26 14.09 6.27
C GLN A 94 19.06 15.08 5.42
N SER A 95 20.27 14.71 5.00
CA SER A 95 21.06 15.54 4.13
C SER A 95 20.76 15.20 2.68
N ILE A 96 20.25 16.19 1.93
CA ILE A 96 20.09 16.08 0.49
C ILE A 96 21.12 17.03 -0.16
N SER A 97 21.96 16.46 -1.02
CA SER A 97 22.92 17.22 -1.80
C SER A 97 22.39 17.44 -3.22
N LEU A 98 22.56 18.65 -3.73
CA LEU A 98 22.21 19.01 -5.10
C LEU A 98 23.51 19.05 -5.94
N ARG A 99 23.48 18.47 -7.14
CA ARG A 99 24.60 18.58 -8.10
C ARG A 99 24.35 19.76 -9.03
N PHE A 100 25.33 20.65 -9.10
CA PHE A 100 25.32 21.83 -9.94
C PHE A 100 26.56 21.78 -10.88
N GLY A 101 26.34 21.52 -12.15
CA GLY A 101 27.41 21.19 -13.05
C GLY A 101 28.10 19.89 -12.60
N ASP A 102 29.42 19.93 -12.38
CA ASP A 102 30.20 18.80 -11.90
C ASP A 102 30.42 18.78 -10.38
N GLU A 103 29.92 19.78 -9.68
CA GLU A 103 30.13 19.95 -8.23
C GLU A 103 28.88 19.56 -7.43
N TRP A 104 29.08 18.80 -6.36
CA TRP A 104 28.06 18.56 -5.36
C TRP A 104 28.03 19.73 -4.39
N ILE A 105 26.88 20.36 -4.32
CA ILE A 105 26.65 21.41 -3.33
C ILE A 105 26.05 20.73 -2.10
N THR A 106 26.85 20.64 -1.07
CA THR A 106 26.42 20.26 0.25
C THR A 106 26.26 21.54 1.07
N PRO A 107 25.13 22.17 1.05
CA PRO A 107 24.65 22.65 2.29
C PRO A 107 23.50 21.78 2.61
N SER A 108 23.66 21.07 3.57
CA SER A 108 22.57 20.81 4.50
C SER A 108 21.21 21.35 4.05
N CYS A 109 20.63 20.84 2.96
CA CYS A 109 19.21 20.73 2.94
C CYS A 109 18.87 19.81 4.10
N ARG A 110 18.76 20.36 5.29
CA ARG A 110 18.25 19.63 6.43
C ARG A 110 16.75 19.60 6.27
N PHE A 111 16.23 18.48 5.77
CA PHE A 111 14.81 18.25 5.81
C PHE A 111 14.45 17.90 7.25
N ALA A 112 13.79 18.81 7.86
CA ALA A 112 13.24 18.60 9.19
C ALA A 112 11.79 18.13 9.02
N TYR A 113 11.42 17.07 9.70
CA TYR A 113 10.02 16.70 9.81
C TYR A 113 9.62 16.51 11.26
N ASN A 114 8.37 16.74 11.48
CA ASN A 114 7.71 16.56 12.74
C ASN A 114 7.06 15.17 12.77
N ASP A 115 6.95 14.54 13.94
CA ASP A 115 6.26 13.26 14.12
C ASP A 115 4.73 13.33 13.88
N LEU A 116 4.20 14.51 13.52
CA LEU A 116 2.79 14.71 13.18
C LEU A 116 2.64 14.81 11.66
N PRO A 117 2.00 13.83 11.01
CA PRO A 117 2.01 13.68 9.55
C PRO A 117 1.24 14.75 8.77
N GLU A 118 0.32 15.45 9.40
CA GLU A 118 -0.68 16.26 8.70
C GLU A 118 -0.25 17.71 8.41
N GLU A 119 0.83 18.20 9.00
CA GLU A 119 1.23 19.60 8.93
C GLU A 119 2.71 19.81 8.59
N ASN A 120 3.38 18.86 7.93
CA ASN A 120 4.83 18.92 7.84
C ASN A 120 5.36 19.36 6.48
N PRO A 121 5.50 20.63 6.28
CA PRO A 121 6.42 21.08 5.25
C PRO A 121 7.83 20.59 5.58
N SER A 122 8.57 20.20 4.55
CA SER A 122 10.01 20.01 4.66
C SER A 122 10.67 21.39 4.62
N TYR A 123 11.66 21.62 5.46
CA TYR A 123 12.38 22.87 5.47
C TYR A 123 13.81 22.70 4.98
N THR A 124 14.32 23.62 4.21
CA THR A 124 15.72 23.70 3.82
C THR A 124 16.31 25.04 4.17
N GLN A 125 17.57 25.05 4.59
CA GLN A 125 18.30 26.29 4.83
C GLN A 125 19.28 26.58 3.70
N TRP A 126 19.21 27.77 3.11
CA TRP A 126 20.11 28.20 2.05
C TRP A 126 20.52 29.65 2.23
N GLY A 127 21.84 29.93 2.22
CA GLY A 127 22.35 31.30 2.35
C GLY A 127 21.88 32.01 3.61
N GLY A 128 21.65 31.27 4.70
CA GLY A 128 21.17 31.82 5.99
C GLY A 128 19.64 32.07 6.02
N LYS A 129 18.91 31.71 4.97
CA LYS A 129 17.46 31.81 4.88
C LYS A 129 16.83 30.44 4.93
N TRP A 130 15.60 30.36 5.43
CA TRP A 130 14.82 29.15 5.45
C TRP A 130 13.80 29.14 4.33
N TYR A 131 13.61 27.96 3.73
CA TYR A 131 12.63 27.71 2.68
C TYR A 131 11.78 26.50 3.05
N GLU A 132 10.48 26.64 2.87
CA GLU A 132 9.52 25.56 2.95
C GLU A 132 9.43 24.87 1.59
N VAL A 133 9.69 23.57 1.57
CA VAL A 133 9.58 22.69 0.39
C VAL A 133 8.41 21.77 0.59
N ALA A 134 7.63 21.52 -0.46
CA ALA A 134 6.50 20.59 -0.38
C ALA A 134 6.91 19.21 0.15
N ALA A 135 6.07 18.62 0.99
CA ALA A 135 6.32 17.30 1.61
C ALA A 135 6.60 16.21 0.56
N ASP A 136 5.98 16.33 -0.62
CA ASP A 136 6.17 15.41 -1.75
C ASP A 136 7.63 15.25 -2.15
N PHE A 137 8.45 16.30 -2.06
CA PHE A 137 9.85 16.25 -2.44
C PHE A 137 10.62 15.18 -1.65
N ARG A 138 10.46 15.19 -0.33
CA ARG A 138 11.12 14.24 0.54
C ARG A 138 10.57 12.82 0.30
N ALA A 139 9.26 12.68 0.27
CA ALA A 139 8.61 11.40 0.07
C ALA A 139 9.02 10.76 -1.27
N MET A 140 9.21 11.54 -2.33
CA MET A 140 9.74 11.06 -3.61
C MET A 140 11.18 10.57 -3.50
N MET A 141 12.06 11.29 -2.81
CA MET A 141 13.45 10.88 -2.60
C MET A 141 13.54 9.57 -1.80
N GLU A 142 12.82 9.47 -0.70
CA GLU A 142 12.74 8.27 0.15
C GLU A 142 12.14 7.08 -0.60
N ALA A 143 11.10 7.33 -1.38
CA ALA A 143 10.47 6.29 -2.20
C ALA A 143 11.44 5.73 -3.24
N ALA A 144 12.20 6.58 -3.93
CA ALA A 144 13.18 6.13 -4.91
C ALA A 144 14.31 5.30 -4.26
N GLN A 145 14.74 5.66 -3.05
CA GLN A 145 15.71 4.89 -2.28
C GLN A 145 15.15 3.51 -1.86
N THR A 146 13.92 3.50 -1.38
CA THR A 146 13.28 2.30 -0.80
C THR A 146 12.87 1.29 -1.87
N HIS A 147 12.22 1.76 -2.95
CA HIS A 147 11.64 0.88 -3.97
C HIS A 147 12.61 0.44 -5.06
N LYS A 148 13.81 1.06 -5.14
CA LYS A 148 14.80 0.75 -6.20
C LYS A 148 14.13 0.73 -7.58
N PRO A 149 13.82 1.90 -8.16
CA PRO A 149 13.05 2.03 -9.40
C PRO A 149 13.54 1.09 -10.51
N VAL A 150 12.62 0.38 -11.14
CA VAL A 150 12.92 -0.41 -12.34
C VAL A 150 13.24 0.53 -13.50
N SER A 151 12.50 1.62 -13.60
CA SER A 151 12.73 2.64 -14.63
C SER A 151 12.13 3.99 -14.22
N TYR A 152 12.84 5.06 -14.50
CA TYR A 152 12.29 6.42 -14.48
C TYR A 152 11.58 6.79 -15.80
N SER A 153 11.79 6.01 -16.86
CA SER A 153 11.01 6.13 -18.09
C SER A 153 9.61 5.57 -17.86
N VAL A 154 8.61 6.33 -18.24
CA VAL A 154 7.19 5.97 -18.14
C VAL A 154 6.65 5.82 -19.56
N ASP A 155 5.84 4.80 -19.80
CA ASP A 155 5.12 4.64 -21.06
C ASP A 155 4.28 5.88 -21.36
N ALA A 156 4.30 6.37 -22.58
CA ALA A 156 3.64 7.63 -22.93
C ALA A 156 2.13 7.60 -22.73
N ALA A 157 1.49 6.47 -22.99
CA ALA A 157 0.05 6.33 -22.80
C ALA A 157 -0.32 6.21 -21.32
N ASP A 158 0.51 5.55 -20.49
CA ASP A 158 0.30 5.51 -19.04
C ASP A 158 0.51 6.89 -18.43
N LEU A 159 1.52 7.64 -18.90
CA LEU A 159 1.78 9.01 -18.47
C LEU A 159 0.60 9.91 -18.74
N GLU A 160 0.13 9.95 -20.00
CA GLU A 160 -1.01 10.77 -20.43
C GLU A 160 -2.28 10.40 -19.64
N PHE A 161 -2.53 9.10 -19.47
CA PHE A 161 -3.68 8.61 -18.75
C PHE A 161 -3.66 9.00 -17.28
N LEU A 162 -2.57 8.71 -16.57
CA LEU A 162 -2.45 9.03 -15.13
C LEU A 162 -2.43 10.54 -14.89
N ASP A 163 -1.76 11.32 -15.74
CA ASP A 163 -1.75 12.79 -15.66
C ASP A 163 -3.16 13.36 -15.84
N SER A 164 -3.99 12.77 -16.72
CA SER A 164 -5.38 13.22 -16.93
C SER A 164 -6.26 13.06 -15.69
N HIS A 165 -5.89 12.14 -14.78
CA HIS A 165 -6.52 11.93 -13.47
C HIS A 165 -5.75 12.62 -12.32
N GLY A 166 -4.73 13.43 -12.62
CA GLY A 166 -3.96 14.17 -11.63
C GLY A 166 -2.92 13.35 -10.85
N TRP A 167 -2.53 12.17 -11.38
CA TRP A 167 -1.58 11.25 -10.74
C TRP A 167 -0.30 11.11 -11.56
N THR A 168 0.50 12.18 -11.67
CA THR A 168 1.76 12.15 -12.42
C THR A 168 2.69 11.04 -11.92
N PRO A 169 3.05 10.04 -12.75
CA PRO A 169 3.93 8.97 -12.34
C PRO A 169 5.38 9.46 -12.22
N PHE A 170 6.04 9.10 -11.13
CA PHE A 170 7.45 9.43 -10.88
C PHE A 170 8.38 8.39 -11.48
N PHE A 171 8.17 7.12 -11.15
CA PHE A 171 8.91 5.99 -11.69
C PHE A 171 8.08 4.69 -11.68
N LEU A 172 8.53 3.72 -12.48
CA LEU A 172 7.99 2.37 -12.49
C LEU A 172 8.60 1.56 -11.34
N ILE A 173 7.76 1.04 -10.45
CA ILE A 173 8.15 0.12 -9.37
C ILE A 173 8.27 -1.30 -9.93
N SER A 174 7.23 -1.77 -10.62
CA SER A 174 7.18 -3.12 -11.20
C SER A 174 6.29 -3.18 -12.44
N ALA A 175 6.58 -4.16 -13.29
CA ALA A 175 5.74 -4.57 -14.41
C ALA A 175 5.65 -6.09 -14.39
N THR A 176 4.44 -6.61 -14.25
CA THR A 176 4.19 -8.05 -14.09
C THR A 176 3.15 -8.52 -15.11
N THR A 177 3.45 -9.64 -15.74
CA THR A 177 2.48 -10.32 -16.62
C THR A 177 1.65 -11.28 -15.77
N ILE A 178 0.34 -11.17 -15.83
CA ILE A 178 -0.60 -11.84 -14.94
C ILE A 178 -1.72 -12.46 -15.79
N GLU A 179 -2.17 -13.65 -15.42
CA GLU A 179 -3.43 -14.20 -15.89
C GLU A 179 -4.55 -13.75 -14.93
N LEU A 180 -5.53 -13.02 -15.45
CA LEU A 180 -6.69 -12.61 -14.64
C LEU A 180 -7.50 -13.85 -14.25
N PRO A 181 -8.15 -13.85 -13.07
CA PRO A 181 -9.04 -14.93 -12.68
C PRO A 181 -10.16 -15.11 -13.70
N THR A 182 -10.73 -16.31 -13.76
CA THR A 182 -11.82 -16.64 -14.71
C THR A 182 -13.17 -16.07 -14.28
N GLY A 183 -13.29 -15.55 -13.06
CA GLY A 183 -14.49 -14.94 -12.49
C GLY A 183 -14.14 -13.93 -11.40
N LEU A 184 -15.14 -13.17 -10.97
CA LEU A 184 -15.04 -12.17 -9.90
C LEU A 184 -15.86 -12.57 -8.66
N ILE A 185 -16.39 -13.79 -8.62
CA ILE A 185 -17.09 -14.37 -7.46
C ILE A 185 -16.13 -15.31 -6.75
N HIS A 186 -15.93 -15.10 -5.44
CA HIS A 186 -14.97 -15.85 -4.64
C HIS A 186 -15.55 -17.18 -4.21
N ARG A 187 -14.81 -18.27 -4.46
CA ARG A 187 -15.14 -19.63 -4.02
C ARG A 187 -14.28 -20.03 -2.81
N PRO A 188 -14.76 -20.94 -1.96
CA PRO A 188 -14.00 -21.43 -0.83
C PRO A 188 -12.66 -22.02 -1.28
N GLY A 189 -11.59 -21.68 -0.57
CA GLY A 189 -10.25 -22.18 -0.89
C GLY A 189 -9.56 -21.52 -2.06
N GLU A 190 -10.24 -20.68 -2.82
CA GLU A 190 -9.56 -19.78 -3.74
C GLU A 190 -8.72 -18.77 -2.97
N PHE A 191 -7.59 -18.46 -3.54
CA PHE A 191 -6.70 -17.48 -2.97
C PHE A 191 -7.33 -16.07 -3.05
N PRO A 192 -6.93 -15.13 -2.17
CA PRO A 192 -7.53 -13.79 -2.16
C PRO A 192 -7.38 -12.98 -3.47
N GLU A 193 -6.74 -13.53 -4.50
CA GLU A 193 -6.61 -12.91 -5.82
C GLU A 193 -7.96 -12.52 -6.43
N VAL A 194 -8.96 -13.40 -6.34
CA VAL A 194 -10.31 -13.09 -6.87
C VAL A 194 -10.90 -11.89 -6.16
N ILE A 195 -10.74 -11.80 -4.84
CA ILE A 195 -11.20 -10.67 -4.05
C ILE A 195 -10.45 -9.38 -4.46
N TYR A 196 -9.13 -9.49 -4.63
CA TYR A 196 -8.29 -8.37 -5.07
C TYR A 196 -8.77 -7.81 -6.42
N TRP A 197 -8.97 -8.67 -7.41
CA TRP A 197 -9.41 -8.25 -8.74
C TRP A 197 -10.85 -7.75 -8.76
N SER A 198 -11.74 -8.36 -7.96
CA SER A 198 -13.12 -7.90 -7.83
C SER A 198 -13.19 -6.50 -7.23
N TRP A 199 -12.42 -6.25 -6.17
CA TRP A 199 -12.33 -4.95 -5.53
C TRP A 199 -11.82 -3.88 -6.50
N ASN A 200 -10.69 -4.15 -7.13
CA ASN A 200 -10.05 -3.19 -8.02
C ASN A 200 -10.81 -3.00 -9.34
N ASN A 201 -11.67 -3.95 -9.72
CA ASN A 201 -12.60 -3.76 -10.83
C ASN A 201 -13.69 -2.73 -10.50
N GLU A 202 -14.24 -2.75 -9.29
CA GLU A 202 -15.19 -1.72 -8.86
C GLU A 202 -14.54 -0.33 -8.87
N LEU A 203 -13.29 -0.21 -8.41
CA LEU A 203 -12.54 1.05 -8.46
C LEU A 203 -12.26 1.51 -9.89
N SER A 204 -11.94 0.57 -10.79
CA SER A 204 -11.69 0.86 -12.21
C SER A 204 -12.96 1.35 -12.94
N LYS A 205 -14.14 0.86 -12.55
CA LYS A 205 -15.43 1.29 -13.13
C LYS A 205 -15.74 2.77 -12.84
N ASP A 206 -15.24 3.32 -11.75
CA ASP A 206 -15.39 4.74 -11.42
C ASP A 206 -14.83 5.67 -12.50
N ILE A 207 -13.82 5.21 -13.21
CA ILE A 207 -13.16 5.92 -14.31
C ILE A 207 -13.49 5.33 -15.70
N GLY A 208 -14.57 4.54 -15.77
CA GLY A 208 -15.08 3.98 -17.04
C GLY A 208 -14.29 2.80 -17.59
N LEU A 209 -13.43 2.16 -16.77
CA LEU A 209 -12.72 0.94 -17.13
C LEU A 209 -13.41 -0.29 -16.52
N ASP A 210 -13.25 -1.46 -17.17
CA ASP A 210 -13.86 -2.71 -16.70
C ASP A 210 -12.94 -3.89 -17.06
N LEU A 211 -12.56 -4.67 -16.07
CA LEU A 211 -11.74 -5.88 -16.22
C LEU A 211 -12.58 -7.10 -16.66
N ALA A 212 -13.90 -7.08 -16.44
CA ALA A 212 -14.76 -8.23 -16.67
C ALA A 212 -14.67 -8.82 -18.10
N PRO A 213 -14.55 -8.04 -19.20
CA PRO A 213 -14.37 -8.59 -20.55
C PRO A 213 -13.03 -9.30 -20.79
N TYR A 214 -12.10 -9.18 -19.85
CA TYR A 214 -10.73 -9.69 -19.96
C TYR A 214 -10.41 -10.83 -19.00
N LEU A 215 -11.39 -11.30 -18.23
CA LEU A 215 -11.22 -12.44 -17.32
C LEU A 215 -10.69 -13.68 -18.05
N GLY A 216 -9.78 -14.41 -17.40
CA GLY A 216 -9.07 -15.55 -17.98
C GLY A 216 -8.04 -15.19 -19.06
N LYS A 217 -7.76 -13.91 -19.28
CA LYS A 217 -6.74 -13.46 -20.23
C LYS A 217 -5.46 -13.03 -19.52
N THR A 218 -4.36 -13.18 -20.25
CA THR A 218 -3.07 -12.63 -19.81
C THR A 218 -3.06 -11.11 -20.03
N VAL A 219 -2.69 -10.36 -18.99
CA VAL A 219 -2.61 -8.90 -18.99
C VAL A 219 -1.25 -8.46 -18.42
N GLU A 220 -0.87 -7.23 -18.69
CA GLU A 220 0.27 -6.59 -18.06
C GLU A 220 -0.21 -5.61 -17.00
N ALA A 221 0.26 -5.78 -15.76
CA ALA A 221 0.01 -4.85 -14.67
C ALA A 221 1.28 -4.09 -14.34
N ARG A 222 1.21 -2.77 -14.31
CA ARG A 222 2.29 -1.84 -14.01
C ARG A 222 1.99 -1.07 -12.77
N LEU A 223 2.93 -1.06 -11.83
CA LEU A 223 2.85 -0.29 -10.59
C LEU A 223 3.79 0.91 -10.67
N TYR A 224 3.23 2.08 -10.59
CA TYR A 224 3.96 3.35 -10.60
C TYR A 224 3.96 4.01 -9.24
N LYS A 225 5.08 4.59 -8.84
CA LYS A 225 5.12 5.61 -7.78
C LYS A 225 4.71 6.95 -8.40
N THR A 226 3.83 7.70 -7.75
CA THR A 226 3.35 9.01 -8.22
C THR A 226 3.97 10.15 -7.43
N VAL A 227 3.91 11.36 -7.99
CA VAL A 227 4.39 12.58 -7.32
C VAL A 227 3.45 13.00 -6.19
N LYS A 228 2.14 12.92 -6.43
CA LYS A 228 1.11 13.36 -5.50
C LYS A 228 1.03 12.43 -4.28
N MET A 229 0.83 13.02 -3.11
CA MET A 229 0.53 12.29 -1.87
C MET A 229 -0.85 11.63 -1.93
N LEU A 230 -0.95 10.46 -1.29
CA LEU A 230 -2.24 9.79 -1.11
C LEU A 230 -3.27 10.68 -0.40
N PRO A 231 -4.58 10.43 -0.60
CA PRO A 231 -5.65 11.21 0.03
C PRO A 231 -5.60 11.17 1.57
N GLU A 232 -6.16 12.20 2.21
CA GLU A 232 -6.14 12.35 3.68
C GLU A 232 -6.82 11.18 4.42
N PHE A 233 -7.86 10.58 3.85
CA PHE A 233 -8.56 9.44 4.47
C PHE A 233 -7.70 8.19 4.59
N THR A 234 -6.55 8.11 3.88
CA THR A 234 -5.64 6.95 3.97
C THR A 234 -4.85 6.90 5.27
N GLY A 235 -4.99 7.91 6.13
CA GLY A 235 -4.45 7.94 7.47
C GLY A 235 -3.25 8.88 7.64
N PRO A 236 -2.73 8.98 8.85
CA PRO A 236 -1.73 9.96 9.19
C PRO A 236 -0.35 9.71 8.56
N ASN A 237 -0.02 8.47 8.24
CA ASN A 237 1.26 8.11 7.63
C ASN A 237 1.17 8.07 6.10
N ARG A 238 0.58 9.12 5.51
CA ARG A 238 0.46 9.21 4.05
C ARG A 238 1.82 9.17 3.38
N ASP A 239 1.87 8.42 2.29
CA ASP A 239 3.02 8.36 1.37
C ASP A 239 2.57 8.92 0.00
N ASN A 240 3.52 9.13 -0.92
CA ASN A 240 3.17 9.39 -2.31
C ASN A 240 2.34 8.23 -2.86
N GLY A 241 1.39 8.56 -3.73
CA GLY A 241 0.52 7.59 -4.38
C GLY A 241 1.30 6.49 -5.09
N ARG A 242 0.65 5.35 -5.19
CA ARG A 242 1.05 4.25 -6.06
C ARG A 242 -0.10 3.94 -6.97
N ALA A 243 0.07 4.15 -8.27
CA ALA A 243 -0.96 3.88 -9.26
C ALA A 243 -0.68 2.55 -9.95
N VAL A 244 -1.68 1.69 -10.01
CA VAL A 244 -1.67 0.48 -10.84
C VAL A 244 -2.36 0.80 -12.16
N VAL A 245 -1.75 0.37 -13.26
CA VAL A 245 -2.34 0.41 -14.61
C VAL A 245 -2.30 -1.00 -15.16
N VAL A 246 -3.46 -1.52 -15.59
CA VAL A 246 -3.60 -2.84 -16.18
C VAL A 246 -3.88 -2.69 -17.68
N ARG A 247 -3.13 -3.44 -18.49
CA ARG A 247 -3.20 -3.39 -19.95
C ARG A 247 -3.46 -4.77 -20.56
N SER A 248 -4.28 -4.77 -21.58
CA SER A 248 -4.46 -5.91 -22.47
C SER A 248 -4.25 -5.43 -23.90
N GLU A 249 -3.35 -6.08 -24.64
CA GLU A 249 -3.04 -5.75 -26.05
C GLU A 249 -2.75 -4.24 -26.27
N GLY A 250 -2.04 -3.62 -25.31
CA GLY A 250 -1.69 -2.20 -25.35
C GLY A 250 -2.78 -1.23 -24.89
N LYS A 251 -4.02 -1.69 -24.68
CA LYS A 251 -5.13 -0.87 -24.18
C LYS A 251 -5.17 -0.89 -22.65
N ILE A 252 -5.36 0.24 -22.01
CA ILE A 252 -5.63 0.34 -20.57
C ILE A 252 -7.05 -0.17 -20.31
N ILE A 253 -7.18 -1.15 -19.42
CA ILE A 253 -8.43 -1.84 -19.10
C ILE A 253 -8.82 -1.74 -17.63
N GLY A 254 -7.91 -1.32 -16.76
CA GLY A 254 -8.12 -1.10 -15.34
C GLY A 254 -7.06 -0.18 -14.77
N ALA A 255 -7.42 0.62 -13.77
CA ALA A 255 -6.47 1.42 -13.02
C ALA A 255 -7.07 1.86 -11.67
N TRP A 256 -6.19 1.98 -10.65
CA TRP A 256 -6.54 2.39 -9.29
C TRP A 256 -5.33 2.85 -8.52
N LEU A 257 -5.54 3.41 -7.33
CA LEU A 257 -4.47 3.74 -6.39
C LEU A 257 -4.27 2.59 -5.41
N SER A 258 -3.07 2.04 -5.39
CA SER A 258 -2.62 1.11 -4.36
C SER A 258 -2.11 1.92 -3.16
N LEU A 259 -2.60 1.62 -1.97
CA LEU A 259 -2.24 2.35 -0.75
C LEU A 259 -1.02 1.75 -0.04
N GLY A 260 -0.48 0.66 -0.58
CA GLY A 260 0.71 0.01 -0.02
C GLY A 260 0.45 -0.76 1.26
N ARG A 261 1.51 -0.94 2.05
CA ARG A 261 1.43 -1.67 3.32
C ARG A 261 0.72 -0.81 4.37
N HIS A 262 -0.08 -1.47 5.15
CA HIS A 262 -0.41 -1.11 6.51
C HIS A 262 -1.65 -0.27 6.76
N ASN A 263 -2.66 -0.13 6.00
CA ASN A 263 -3.80 0.41 6.75
C ASN A 263 -5.13 0.60 6.02
N THR A 264 -5.17 0.53 4.70
CA THR A 264 -6.43 0.80 4.01
C THR A 264 -6.47 0.08 2.67
N PHE A 265 -7.68 -0.17 2.22
CA PHE A 265 -7.91 -0.73 0.91
C PHE A 265 -7.61 0.30 -0.18
N ALA A 266 -7.29 -0.19 -1.39
CA ALA A 266 -7.17 0.63 -2.59
C ALA A 266 -8.37 1.56 -2.79
N CYS A 267 -8.17 2.66 -3.50
CA CYS A 267 -9.23 3.58 -3.94
C CYS A 267 -9.12 3.87 -5.45
N SER A 268 -10.15 4.45 -6.03
CA SER A 268 -10.13 4.83 -7.44
C SER A 268 -9.15 5.98 -7.71
N LEU A 269 -8.83 6.26 -8.98
CA LEU A 269 -8.04 7.45 -9.35
C LEU A 269 -8.77 8.77 -9.04
N GLU A 270 -10.09 8.74 -8.87
CA GLU A 270 -10.91 9.87 -8.41
C GLU A 270 -10.98 9.97 -6.86
N GLU A 271 -10.15 9.18 -6.17
CA GLU A 271 -10.05 9.14 -4.71
C GLU A 271 -11.32 8.61 -4.00
N ASN A 272 -12.20 7.90 -4.70
CA ASN A 272 -13.37 7.26 -4.12
C ASN A 272 -13.01 5.89 -3.54
N THR A 273 -13.49 5.60 -2.35
CA THR A 273 -13.40 4.27 -1.71
C THR A 273 -14.44 3.32 -2.29
N LEU A 274 -14.30 2.02 -2.03
CA LEU A 274 -15.34 1.04 -2.39
C LEU A 274 -16.70 1.39 -1.76
N GLU A 275 -16.70 1.89 -0.53
CA GLU A 275 -17.92 2.30 0.17
C GLU A 275 -18.58 3.51 -0.51
N ASP A 276 -17.79 4.48 -0.96
CA ASP A 276 -18.31 5.62 -1.72
C ASP A 276 -18.99 5.19 -3.03
N LEU A 277 -18.42 4.18 -3.72
CA LEU A 277 -18.90 3.71 -5.01
C LEU A 277 -20.08 2.76 -4.91
N THR A 278 -20.10 1.89 -3.91
CA THR A 278 -21.07 0.80 -3.81
C THR A 278 -22.14 1.05 -2.74
N GLY A 279 -21.90 1.97 -1.82
CA GLY A 279 -22.74 2.20 -0.64
C GLY A 279 -22.68 1.07 0.39
N LYS A 280 -21.72 0.14 0.26
CA LYS A 280 -21.57 -1.03 1.13
C LYS A 280 -20.24 -0.96 1.90
N THR A 281 -20.27 -1.37 3.15
CA THR A 281 -19.05 -1.65 3.89
C THR A 281 -18.26 -2.79 3.23
N PRO A 282 -16.94 -2.93 3.49
CA PRO A 282 -16.14 -4.05 2.98
C PRO A 282 -16.77 -5.43 3.29
N ASP A 283 -17.28 -5.63 4.50
CA ASP A 283 -17.91 -6.90 4.91
C ASP A 283 -19.23 -7.16 4.17
N GLU A 284 -20.06 -6.15 3.98
CA GLU A 284 -21.30 -6.26 3.20
C GLU A 284 -21.03 -6.54 1.72
N TRP A 285 -20.01 -5.90 1.17
CA TRP A 285 -19.61 -6.13 -0.20
C TRP A 285 -19.04 -7.54 -0.40
N MET A 286 -18.20 -8.02 0.53
CA MET A 286 -17.70 -9.39 0.52
C MET A 286 -18.80 -10.45 0.54
N THR A 287 -19.83 -10.20 1.32
CA THR A 287 -20.99 -11.11 1.39
C THR A 287 -21.67 -11.30 0.03
N ALA A 288 -21.62 -10.29 -0.85
CA ALA A 288 -22.15 -10.37 -2.20
C ALA A 288 -21.25 -11.15 -3.18
N LEU A 289 -19.99 -11.37 -2.84
CA LEU A 289 -19.04 -12.14 -3.65
C LEU A 289 -19.05 -13.65 -3.38
N ILE A 290 -19.85 -14.11 -2.40
CA ILE A 290 -19.88 -15.53 -2.03
C ILE A 290 -20.68 -16.32 -3.06
N ASP A 291 -20.06 -17.35 -3.65
CA ASP A 291 -20.74 -18.35 -4.46
C ASP A 291 -21.45 -19.37 -3.53
N ARG A 292 -22.71 -19.10 -3.21
CA ARG A 292 -23.49 -19.95 -2.31
C ARG A 292 -23.91 -21.28 -2.93
N ASP A 293 -23.81 -21.40 -4.24
CA ASP A 293 -24.12 -22.64 -4.98
C ASP A 293 -22.88 -23.54 -5.13
N ASP A 294 -21.70 -23.07 -4.70
CA ASP A 294 -20.49 -23.88 -4.71
C ASP A 294 -20.63 -25.09 -3.77
N PRO A 295 -20.36 -26.33 -4.26
CA PRO A 295 -20.51 -27.54 -3.46
C PRO A 295 -19.65 -27.56 -2.19
N LEU A 296 -18.44 -26.98 -2.23
CA LEU A 296 -17.56 -26.90 -1.06
C LEU A 296 -18.10 -25.91 -0.04
N GLU A 297 -18.67 -24.76 -0.50
CA GLU A 297 -19.35 -23.82 0.40
C GLU A 297 -20.48 -24.50 1.16
N GLN A 298 -21.32 -25.28 0.47
CA GLN A 298 -22.42 -26.02 1.09
C GLN A 298 -21.94 -27.12 2.03
N GLU A 299 -20.87 -27.85 1.68
CA GLU A 299 -20.25 -28.85 2.56
C GLU A 299 -19.76 -28.21 3.85
N LEU A 300 -19.02 -27.11 3.75
CA LEU A 300 -18.46 -26.41 4.91
C LEU A 300 -19.56 -25.76 5.76
N ALA A 301 -20.64 -25.25 5.14
CA ALA A 301 -21.76 -24.67 5.83
C ALA A 301 -22.51 -25.65 6.74
N ALA A 302 -22.47 -26.94 6.40
CA ALA A 302 -23.10 -28.00 7.20
C ALA A 302 -22.28 -28.46 8.41
N LYS A 303 -20.99 -28.04 8.51
CA LYS A 303 -20.10 -28.46 9.58
C LYS A 303 -20.29 -27.63 10.85
N THR A 304 -20.09 -28.26 12.00
CA THR A 304 -19.96 -27.58 13.29
C THR A 304 -18.65 -26.79 13.37
N PRO A 305 -18.55 -25.79 14.27
CA PRO A 305 -17.28 -25.10 14.47
C PRO A 305 -16.09 -26.02 14.76
N GLU A 306 -16.33 -27.05 15.57
CA GLU A 306 -15.31 -28.04 15.94
C GLU A 306 -14.84 -28.84 14.72
N GLU A 307 -15.76 -29.24 13.83
CA GLU A 307 -15.43 -29.92 12.59
C GLU A 307 -14.70 -29.02 11.59
N ILE A 308 -15.01 -27.72 11.53
CA ILE A 308 -14.25 -26.75 10.74
C ILE A 308 -12.80 -26.65 11.25
N LEU A 309 -12.62 -26.55 12.57
CA LEU A 309 -11.27 -26.47 13.18
C LEU A 309 -10.46 -27.75 12.94
N GLU A 310 -11.05 -28.93 13.07
CA GLU A 310 -10.40 -30.19 12.74
C GLU A 310 -10.06 -30.27 11.24
N THR A 311 -10.98 -29.85 10.37
CA THR A 311 -10.76 -29.81 8.91
C THR A 311 -9.60 -28.89 8.58
N TYR A 312 -9.52 -27.70 9.18
CA TYR A 312 -8.45 -26.72 8.97
C TYR A 312 -7.07 -27.32 9.29
N TYR A 313 -6.86 -27.78 10.50
CA TYR A 313 -5.55 -28.31 10.92
C TYR A 313 -5.16 -29.60 10.20
N SER A 314 -6.13 -30.49 9.95
CA SER A 314 -5.90 -31.69 9.18
C SER A 314 -5.53 -31.43 7.73
N SER A 315 -6.07 -30.37 7.15
CA SER A 315 -5.75 -29.93 5.78
C SER A 315 -4.34 -29.36 5.70
N ILE A 316 -3.93 -28.57 6.68
CA ILE A 316 -2.54 -28.08 6.77
C ILE A 316 -1.56 -29.24 6.86
N ASP A 317 -1.84 -30.28 7.67
CA ASP A 317 -0.96 -31.45 7.79
C ASP A 317 -0.84 -32.20 6.46
N ARG A 318 -1.92 -32.37 5.73
CA ARG A 318 -1.96 -32.98 4.39
C ARG A 318 -1.43 -32.06 3.28
N LYS A 319 -1.08 -30.81 3.58
CA LYS A 319 -0.66 -29.79 2.60
C LYS A 319 -1.77 -29.42 1.61
N ASP A 320 -3.01 -29.60 2.00
CA ASP A 320 -4.20 -29.15 1.29
C ASP A 320 -4.55 -27.73 1.74
N TYR A 321 -3.74 -26.79 1.29
CA TYR A 321 -3.87 -25.39 1.69
C TYR A 321 -5.17 -24.75 1.19
N ALA A 322 -5.68 -25.19 0.03
CA ALA A 322 -6.95 -24.71 -0.50
C ALA A 322 -8.10 -25.04 0.48
N MET A 323 -8.16 -26.27 0.98
CA MET A 323 -9.17 -26.65 1.98
C MET A 323 -8.96 -25.93 3.31
N ALA A 324 -7.72 -25.70 3.74
CA ALA A 324 -7.45 -24.92 4.93
C ALA A 324 -7.96 -23.47 4.79
N HIS A 325 -7.64 -22.79 3.68
CA HIS A 325 -8.15 -21.45 3.39
C HIS A 325 -9.67 -21.41 3.23
N ALA A 326 -10.30 -22.48 2.74
CA ALA A 326 -11.76 -22.58 2.68
C ALA A 326 -12.43 -22.57 4.07
N CYS A 327 -11.69 -22.96 5.12
CA CYS A 327 -12.16 -22.88 6.50
C CYS A 327 -12.04 -21.47 7.09
N GLU A 328 -11.33 -20.55 6.46
CA GLU A 328 -11.12 -19.17 6.94
C GLU A 328 -12.25 -18.26 6.50
N ALA A 329 -12.58 -17.27 7.34
CA ALA A 329 -13.54 -16.25 7.01
C ALA A 329 -12.95 -15.28 5.96
N ARG A 330 -13.76 -14.81 5.04
CA ARG A 330 -13.35 -13.85 4.01
C ARG A 330 -12.97 -12.50 4.58
N SER A 331 -13.49 -12.13 5.74
CA SER A 331 -13.04 -10.97 6.51
C SER A 331 -11.57 -11.07 6.91
N GLN A 332 -11.05 -12.28 7.17
CA GLN A 332 -9.62 -12.52 7.38
C GLN A 332 -8.84 -12.33 6.08
N LEU A 333 -9.34 -12.84 4.97
CA LEU A 333 -8.72 -12.64 3.64
C LEU A 333 -8.71 -11.16 3.25
N LEU A 334 -9.78 -10.41 3.53
CA LEU A 334 -9.81 -8.95 3.35
C LEU A 334 -8.75 -8.25 4.21
N GLY A 335 -8.63 -8.59 5.49
CA GLY A 335 -7.62 -8.04 6.39
C GLY A 335 -6.19 -8.32 5.88
N TYR A 336 -5.99 -9.52 5.34
CA TYR A 336 -4.73 -9.91 4.71
C TYR A 336 -4.45 -9.06 3.45
N LEU A 337 -5.43 -8.90 2.57
CA LEU A 337 -5.33 -8.07 1.38
C LEU A 337 -5.09 -6.60 1.72
N ALA A 338 -5.78 -6.04 2.71
CA ALA A 338 -5.57 -4.67 3.17
C ALA A 338 -4.12 -4.40 3.62
N SER A 339 -3.47 -5.43 4.18
CA SER A 339 -2.07 -5.36 4.59
C SER A 339 -1.07 -5.58 3.45
N ASN A 340 -1.52 -6.11 2.30
CA ASN A 340 -0.68 -6.57 1.19
C ASN A 340 -1.26 -6.21 -0.20
N MET A 341 -1.95 -5.07 -0.31
CA MET A 341 -2.66 -4.65 -1.53
C MET A 341 -1.74 -4.21 -2.68
N ASP A 342 -0.44 -4.42 -2.57
CA ASP A 342 0.46 -4.18 -3.69
C ASP A 342 0.48 -5.38 -4.63
N ILE A 343 0.25 -5.11 -5.90
CA ILE A 343 0.22 -6.12 -6.94
C ILE A 343 1.54 -6.88 -7.09
N ASP A 344 2.66 -6.22 -6.88
CA ASP A 344 3.99 -6.83 -6.90
C ASP A 344 4.16 -7.85 -5.76
N ARG A 345 3.58 -7.58 -4.58
CA ARG A 345 3.56 -8.55 -3.49
C ARG A 345 2.63 -9.71 -3.73
N LEU A 346 1.47 -9.43 -4.29
CA LEU A 346 0.50 -10.46 -4.62
C LEU A 346 1.07 -11.52 -5.56
N TYR A 347 1.94 -11.12 -6.50
CA TYR A 347 2.44 -12.00 -7.55
C TYR A 347 3.92 -12.34 -7.48
N ASN A 348 4.75 -11.51 -6.84
CA ASN A 348 6.20 -11.70 -6.79
C ASN A 348 6.70 -12.22 -5.44
N ASP A 349 6.11 -11.80 -4.32
CA ASP A 349 6.53 -12.27 -3.00
C ASP A 349 5.85 -13.58 -2.61
N GLY A 350 4.86 -14.03 -3.38
CA GLY A 350 3.93 -15.07 -3.00
C GLY A 350 3.19 -14.68 -1.72
N PHE A 351 2.15 -15.39 -1.36
CA PHE A 351 1.50 -15.15 -0.07
C PHE A 351 2.25 -15.77 1.11
N GLY A 352 3.55 -15.95 0.98
CA GLY A 352 4.42 -16.43 2.03
C GLY A 352 4.25 -17.89 2.39
N GLU A 353 3.58 -18.68 1.56
CA GLU A 353 3.38 -20.09 1.82
C GLU A 353 4.66 -20.92 1.66
N ASP A 354 5.57 -20.48 0.78
CA ASP A 354 6.77 -21.25 0.43
C ASP A 354 8.00 -20.99 1.33
N GLU A 355 8.11 -19.84 1.97
CA GLU A 355 9.36 -19.43 2.64
C GLU A 355 9.28 -19.29 4.17
N GLY A 356 8.58 -20.21 4.85
CA GLY A 356 8.52 -20.20 6.32
C GLY A 356 7.55 -19.19 6.89
N ARG A 357 6.65 -18.68 6.08
CA ARG A 357 5.49 -17.87 6.46
C ARG A 357 4.21 -18.60 6.05
N GLY A 358 3.06 -18.16 6.56
CA GLY A 358 1.77 -18.75 6.23
C GLY A 358 1.64 -20.24 6.58
N LEU A 359 0.73 -20.93 5.91
CA LEU A 359 0.44 -22.35 6.13
C LEU A 359 1.58 -23.25 5.65
N GLY A 360 2.33 -22.85 4.65
CA GLY A 360 3.50 -23.56 4.13
C GLY A 360 4.66 -23.66 5.12
N ASN A 361 4.66 -22.89 6.20
CA ASN A 361 5.64 -23.00 7.29
C ASN A 361 5.49 -24.28 8.14
N PHE A 362 4.33 -24.89 8.17
CA PHE A 362 4.14 -26.15 8.92
C PHE A 362 4.81 -27.33 8.21
N ILE A 363 5.72 -27.99 8.90
CA ILE A 363 6.24 -29.33 8.50
C ILE A 363 5.16 -30.37 8.80
N SER A 364 4.58 -30.32 9.99
CA SER A 364 3.45 -31.12 10.42
C SER A 364 2.62 -30.37 11.45
N VAL A 365 1.34 -30.69 11.52
CA VAL A 365 0.45 -30.24 12.59
C VAL A 365 -0.59 -31.30 12.87
N THR A 366 -0.65 -31.79 14.11
CA THR A 366 -1.64 -32.76 14.55
C THR A 366 -2.66 -32.07 15.43
N PHE A 367 -3.92 -32.11 15.03
CA PHE A 367 -5.03 -31.65 15.85
C PHE A 367 -5.22 -32.55 17.04
N MET A 368 -5.07 -32.03 18.25
CA MET A 368 -5.12 -32.77 19.50
C MET A 368 -6.47 -32.68 20.19
N GLY A 369 -7.22 -31.64 19.90
CA GLY A 369 -8.55 -31.40 20.45
C GLY A 369 -8.93 -29.96 20.54
N VAL A 370 -10.20 -29.74 20.87
CA VAL A 370 -10.82 -28.41 20.96
C VAL A 370 -11.75 -28.36 22.16
N ARG A 371 -11.83 -27.19 22.78
CA ARG A 371 -12.88 -26.87 23.75
C ARG A 371 -13.42 -25.45 23.48
N ARG A 372 -14.70 -25.28 23.66
CA ARG A 372 -15.30 -23.94 23.62
C ARG A 372 -14.82 -23.12 24.82
N ALA A 373 -14.45 -21.88 24.58
CA ALA A 373 -13.92 -20.95 25.56
C ALA A 373 -14.95 -19.84 25.86
N GLU A 374 -16.11 -20.25 26.39
CA GLU A 374 -17.27 -19.36 26.62
C GLU A 374 -16.98 -18.20 27.55
N GLU A 375 -15.95 -18.34 28.41
CA GLU A 375 -15.50 -17.27 29.32
C GLU A 375 -15.08 -16.00 28.56
N PHE A 376 -14.59 -16.12 27.32
CA PHE A 376 -14.15 -15.02 26.48
C PHE A 376 -15.28 -14.45 25.60
N GLU A 377 -16.33 -15.21 25.35
CA GLU A 377 -17.49 -14.78 24.56
C GLU A 377 -18.37 -13.74 25.29
N ARG A 378 -18.11 -13.50 26.59
CA ARG A 378 -18.90 -12.60 27.43
C ARG A 378 -18.60 -11.12 27.23
N THR A 379 -17.57 -10.78 26.46
CA THR A 379 -17.26 -9.39 26.17
C THR A 379 -18.32 -8.81 25.22
N GLU A 380 -18.64 -7.54 25.37
CA GLU A 380 -19.59 -6.83 24.51
C GLU A 380 -19.20 -6.95 23.03
N TYR A 381 -17.91 -6.95 22.73
CA TYR A 381 -17.36 -7.11 21.38
C TYR A 381 -17.76 -8.45 20.74
N TYR A 382 -17.61 -9.56 21.45
CA TYR A 382 -17.95 -10.88 20.91
C TYR A 382 -19.47 -11.09 20.83
N GLN A 383 -20.20 -10.62 21.84
CA GLN A 383 -21.68 -10.75 21.86
C GLN A 383 -22.34 -9.96 20.71
N ALA A 384 -21.90 -8.75 20.45
CA ALA A 384 -22.44 -7.91 19.38
C ALA A 384 -22.26 -8.52 17.98
N ARG A 385 -21.25 -9.37 17.79
CA ARG A 385 -20.91 -10.00 16.50
C ARG A 385 -21.39 -11.45 16.38
N GLY A 386 -21.94 -12.04 17.42
CA GLY A 386 -22.39 -13.43 17.43
C GLY A 386 -21.25 -14.45 17.23
N VAL A 387 -20.00 -14.08 17.55
CA VAL A 387 -18.83 -14.93 17.38
C VAL A 387 -18.70 -15.96 18.50
N ARG A 388 -18.02 -17.07 18.22
CA ARG A 388 -17.63 -18.08 19.22
C ARG A 388 -16.13 -18.14 19.36
N CYS A 389 -15.67 -18.40 20.58
CA CYS A 389 -14.25 -18.57 20.89
C CYS A 389 -13.96 -20.00 21.27
N TYR A 390 -12.88 -20.56 20.70
CA TYR A 390 -12.43 -21.92 20.98
C TYR A 390 -10.97 -21.91 21.40
N TYR A 391 -10.62 -22.82 22.32
CA TYR A 391 -9.24 -23.14 22.61
C TYR A 391 -8.90 -24.45 21.90
N VAL A 392 -7.96 -24.38 20.97
CA VAL A 392 -7.50 -25.51 20.15
C VAL A 392 -6.11 -25.93 20.61
N SER A 393 -5.92 -27.23 20.82
CA SER A 393 -4.62 -27.84 21.12
C SER A 393 -4.10 -28.57 19.90
N VAL A 394 -2.84 -28.30 19.53
CA VAL A 394 -2.15 -28.94 18.42
C VAL A 394 -0.75 -29.39 18.83
N ASP A 395 -0.21 -30.38 18.16
CA ASP A 395 1.23 -30.71 18.17
C ASP A 395 1.79 -30.34 16.80
N GLN A 396 2.76 -29.44 16.75
CA GLN A 396 3.22 -28.81 15.50
C GLN A 396 4.73 -28.82 15.36
N ARG A 397 5.19 -28.87 14.10
CA ARG A 397 6.57 -28.59 13.70
C ARG A 397 6.61 -27.62 12.56
N ARG A 398 7.53 -26.66 12.62
CA ARG A 398 7.66 -25.56 11.65
C ARG A 398 9.02 -25.54 10.97
N LYS A 399 9.07 -25.04 9.74
CA LYS A 399 10.32 -24.79 8.99
C LYS A 399 11.13 -23.66 9.64
N VAL A 400 10.45 -22.59 10.03
CA VAL A 400 11.03 -21.40 10.65
C VAL A 400 10.29 -21.10 11.95
N LEU A 401 11.04 -21.00 13.03
CA LEU A 401 10.52 -20.65 14.36
C LEU A 401 10.58 -19.14 14.55
N ALA A 402 9.56 -18.42 14.09
CA ALA A 402 9.44 -16.97 14.30
C ALA A 402 8.57 -16.71 15.55
N GLY A 403 9.16 -16.81 16.73
CA GLY A 403 8.45 -16.60 18.01
C GLY A 403 7.52 -17.74 18.44
N ASN A 404 7.41 -18.81 17.65
CA ASN A 404 6.64 -20.01 17.98
C ASN A 404 7.60 -21.17 18.30
N SER A 405 7.17 -22.12 19.11
CA SER A 405 7.92 -23.33 19.43
C SER A 405 7.36 -24.54 18.69
N ASP A 406 8.22 -25.51 18.39
CA ASP A 406 7.78 -26.86 18.02
C ASP A 406 7.18 -27.59 19.23
N GLY A 407 6.30 -28.55 18.96
CA GLY A 407 5.65 -29.39 19.95
C GLY A 407 4.23 -28.91 20.32
N PRO A 408 3.71 -29.41 21.47
CA PRO A 408 2.35 -29.06 21.90
C PRO A 408 2.15 -27.55 22.08
N SER A 409 1.12 -27.04 21.43
CA SER A 409 0.78 -25.61 21.43
C SER A 409 -0.72 -25.44 21.56
N GLY A 410 -1.14 -24.29 22.09
CA GLY A 410 -2.55 -23.95 22.24
C GLY A 410 -2.86 -22.60 21.61
N TYR A 411 -3.99 -22.50 20.93
CA TYR A 411 -4.44 -21.30 20.26
C TYR A 411 -5.87 -20.97 20.63
N PHE A 412 -6.14 -19.70 20.80
CA PHE A 412 -7.51 -19.18 20.81
C PHE A 412 -7.94 -18.91 19.37
N VAL A 413 -9.08 -19.46 18.99
CA VAL A 413 -9.62 -19.32 17.65
C VAL A 413 -11.00 -18.70 17.74
N THR A 414 -11.17 -17.57 17.06
CA THR A 414 -12.46 -16.92 16.93
C THR A 414 -13.16 -17.43 15.67
N MET A 415 -14.40 -17.88 15.84
CA MET A 415 -15.25 -18.38 14.76
C MET A 415 -16.42 -17.42 14.52
N VAL A 416 -16.74 -17.18 13.27
CA VAL A 416 -17.83 -16.29 12.83
C VAL A 416 -18.71 -16.99 11.79
N GLN A 417 -19.98 -16.60 11.73
CA GLN A 417 -20.82 -16.88 10.57
C GLN A 417 -20.86 -15.65 9.69
N GLU A 418 -20.34 -15.72 8.45
CA GLU A 418 -20.38 -14.60 7.52
C GLU A 418 -21.81 -14.28 7.10
N THR A 419 -22.58 -15.35 6.81
CA THR A 419 -24.04 -15.32 6.66
C THR A 419 -24.64 -16.58 7.33
N PRO A 420 -25.94 -16.62 7.61
CA PRO A 420 -26.57 -17.84 8.12
C PRO A 420 -26.36 -19.06 7.20
N GLU A 421 -26.25 -18.85 5.90
CA GLU A 421 -26.14 -19.89 4.88
C GLU A 421 -24.71 -20.43 4.70
N THR A 422 -23.69 -19.65 5.04
CA THR A 422 -22.28 -20.06 4.85
C THR A 422 -21.70 -20.84 6.02
N GLY A 423 -22.41 -20.92 7.14
CA GLY A 423 -21.97 -21.63 8.33
C GLY A 423 -20.78 -20.96 9.03
N TRP A 424 -20.05 -21.72 9.82
CA TRP A 424 -18.94 -21.22 10.63
C TRP A 424 -17.63 -21.18 9.85
N ARG A 425 -16.85 -20.09 10.08
CA ARG A 425 -15.51 -19.91 9.52
C ARG A 425 -14.57 -19.34 10.59
N ILE A 426 -13.28 -19.57 10.39
CA ILE A 426 -12.21 -19.07 11.27
C ILE A 426 -11.95 -17.60 10.95
N GLU A 427 -12.20 -16.71 11.90
CA GLU A 427 -11.95 -15.29 11.77
C GLU A 427 -10.54 -14.90 12.25
N SER A 428 -10.05 -15.54 13.30
CA SER A 428 -8.71 -15.27 13.80
C SER A 428 -8.14 -16.43 14.59
N ILE A 429 -6.81 -16.56 14.59
CA ILE A 429 -6.06 -17.51 15.39
C ILE A 429 -4.98 -16.74 16.14
N GLY A 430 -4.94 -16.86 17.47
CA GLY A 430 -3.99 -16.14 18.30
C GLY A 430 -3.55 -16.95 19.54
N THR A 431 -2.53 -16.46 20.23
CA THR A 431 -2.01 -17.06 21.49
C THR A 431 -2.75 -16.52 22.72
N GLY A 432 -3.62 -15.54 22.55
CA GLY A 432 -4.49 -14.96 23.55
C GLY A 432 -5.85 -14.61 22.96
N PRO A 433 -6.88 -14.50 23.82
CA PRO A 433 -8.23 -14.19 23.40
C PRO A 433 -8.38 -12.72 22.96
#